data_12f120ca0765f988e5d3dfb60f8860f1
#
_entry.id   12f120ca0765f988e5d3dfb60f8860f1
#
_cell.length_a   1.000
_cell.length_b   1.000
_cell.length_c   1.000
_cell.angle_alpha   90.00
_cell.angle_beta   90.00
_cell.angle_gamma   90.00
#
_symmetry.space_group_name_H-M   'P 1'
#
loop_
_entity.id
_entity.type
_entity.pdbx_description
1 polymer ?
#
loop_
_entity_poly.entity_id
_entity_poly.type
_entity_poly.pdbx_seq_one_letter_code
_entity_poly.pdbx_strand_id
1 'polypeptide(L)'
;MTTFHSLTVAKVEPETREAVTITFAVPQTLQTAYAFRPGQHLTLKAKLAGEELRRCYSICRRAVPGEISVAVKAIEGGRFSRYARDEIKAGMTLEVMIPQGNFGYQPQPARSGHYLAIAAGSGITPMLAIVETTLQAEPDSAFTVIYGNRSSQSMMFRQQLADLKDTYPTRLQLLSIFSQETLDSALLHGRIDGEKLHALSRSLLNFSQFDEAFICGPAAMMDDAETALVALGMPQNAIHLERFNTPGSTVRHASSVQADGQTVTLRQDGRDRAIVLSADDESILDAALRQGADLPYACKGGVCATCKCKVLRGEVSMATNYSLEPDELAAGYVLSCQSLPLTADVIVDFDAKGMA
;
A
#
# COMPACT_ATOMS: atom_id res chain seq x y z
N MET A 1 -10.07 -5.53 -17.93
CA MET A 1 -11.19 -5.67 -16.95
C MET A 1 -10.67 -5.58 -15.55
N THR A 2 -11.24 -4.70 -14.76
CA THR A 2 -10.98 -4.67 -13.30
C THR A 2 -11.65 -5.90 -12.71
N THR A 3 -10.90 -6.99 -12.59
CA THR A 3 -11.50 -8.27 -12.24
C THR A 3 -11.60 -8.39 -10.73
N PHE A 4 -12.78 -8.12 -10.18
CA PHE A 4 -13.14 -8.57 -8.84
C PHE A 4 -13.63 -10.00 -8.90
N HIS A 5 -13.21 -10.81 -7.95
CA HIS A 5 -13.75 -12.16 -7.76
C HIS A 5 -14.38 -12.25 -6.38
N SER A 6 -15.49 -12.97 -6.30
CA SER A 6 -16.10 -13.30 -5.02
C SER A 6 -15.25 -14.35 -4.30
N LEU A 7 -14.54 -13.97 -3.26
CA LEU A 7 -13.76 -14.88 -2.43
C LEU A 7 -14.44 -15.12 -1.08
N THR A 8 -14.44 -16.38 -0.64
CA THR A 8 -14.94 -16.74 0.70
C THR A 8 -13.91 -16.38 1.76
N VAL A 9 -14.36 -15.72 2.82
CA VAL A 9 -13.58 -15.51 4.03
C VAL A 9 -13.40 -16.86 4.74
N ALA A 10 -12.20 -17.39 4.70
CA ALA A 10 -11.87 -18.65 5.37
C ALA A 10 -11.75 -18.47 6.89
N LYS A 11 -11.15 -17.32 7.31
CA LYS A 11 -10.82 -17.07 8.71
C LYS A 11 -10.80 -15.57 9.00
N VAL A 12 -11.21 -15.19 10.20
CA VAL A 12 -11.02 -13.85 10.77
C VAL A 12 -10.41 -14.01 12.15
N GLU A 13 -9.25 -13.42 12.36
CA GLU A 13 -8.48 -13.50 13.61
C GLU A 13 -8.27 -12.12 14.20
N PRO A 14 -8.53 -11.93 15.51
CA PRO A 14 -8.21 -10.67 16.17
C PRO A 14 -6.69 -10.52 16.31
N GLU A 15 -6.16 -9.39 15.88
CA GLU A 15 -4.75 -9.01 16.08
C GLU A 15 -4.58 -8.12 17.30
N THR A 16 -5.48 -7.14 17.45
CA THR A 16 -5.56 -6.24 18.60
C THR A 16 -7.03 -5.87 18.84
N ARG A 17 -7.32 -5.05 19.86
CA ARG A 17 -8.69 -4.52 20.06
C ARG A 17 -9.20 -3.73 18.85
N GLU A 18 -8.29 -3.19 18.02
CA GLU A 18 -8.61 -2.31 16.88
C GLU A 18 -8.38 -2.97 15.52
N ALA A 19 -7.82 -4.18 15.46
CA ALA A 19 -7.38 -4.80 14.21
C ALA A 19 -7.73 -6.28 14.11
N VAL A 20 -8.02 -6.73 12.88
CA VAL A 20 -8.28 -8.13 12.53
C VAL A 20 -7.48 -8.53 11.32
N THR A 21 -7.07 -9.80 11.24
CA THR A 21 -6.58 -10.43 10.01
C THR A 21 -7.72 -11.19 9.36
N ILE A 22 -7.91 -10.98 8.06
CA ILE A 22 -8.91 -11.65 7.23
C ILE A 22 -8.17 -12.51 6.21
N THR A 23 -8.40 -13.82 6.26
CA THR A 23 -7.86 -14.78 5.31
C THR A 23 -8.97 -15.20 4.35
N PHE A 24 -8.69 -15.09 3.06
CA PHE A 24 -9.58 -15.54 2.00
C PHE A 24 -9.15 -16.90 1.46
N ALA A 25 -10.12 -17.76 1.18
CA ALA A 25 -9.92 -18.98 0.40
C ALA A 25 -9.84 -18.61 -1.09
N VAL A 26 -8.74 -18.96 -1.73
CA VAL A 26 -8.54 -18.76 -3.18
C VAL A 26 -8.80 -20.06 -3.92
N PRO A 27 -9.88 -20.18 -4.70
CA PRO A 27 -10.18 -21.37 -5.49
C PRO A 27 -9.02 -21.75 -6.41
N GLN A 28 -8.83 -23.04 -6.68
CA GLN A 28 -7.74 -23.54 -7.52
C GLN A 28 -7.69 -22.85 -8.89
N THR A 29 -8.84 -22.55 -9.48
CA THR A 29 -8.97 -21.87 -10.77
C THR A 29 -8.48 -20.41 -10.74
N LEU A 30 -8.37 -19.81 -9.56
CA LEU A 30 -7.94 -18.41 -9.37
C LEU A 30 -6.54 -18.28 -8.79
N GLN A 31 -5.86 -19.36 -8.40
CA GLN A 31 -4.56 -19.29 -7.72
C GLN A 31 -3.51 -18.56 -8.57
N THR A 32 -3.49 -18.74 -9.87
CA THR A 32 -2.56 -18.03 -10.77
C THR A 32 -2.86 -16.53 -10.80
N ALA A 33 -4.14 -16.12 -10.78
CA ALA A 33 -4.53 -14.72 -10.79
C ALA A 33 -4.25 -14.03 -9.44
N TYR A 34 -4.24 -14.80 -8.34
CA TYR A 34 -3.93 -14.32 -6.99
C TYR A 34 -2.49 -14.60 -6.56
N ALA A 35 -1.62 -15.06 -7.47
CA ALA A 35 -0.18 -15.07 -7.21
C ALA A 35 0.31 -13.62 -7.00
N PHE A 36 1.11 -13.40 -5.97
CA PHE A 36 1.54 -12.05 -5.59
C PHE A 36 3.02 -12.00 -5.21
N ARG A 37 3.57 -10.79 -5.26
CA ARG A 37 4.87 -10.46 -4.68
C ARG A 37 4.66 -9.88 -3.27
N PRO A 38 5.53 -10.17 -2.29
CA PRO A 38 5.47 -9.54 -0.98
C PRO A 38 5.45 -8.01 -1.11
N GLY A 39 4.58 -7.34 -0.34
CA GLY A 39 4.37 -5.90 -0.41
C GLY A 39 3.18 -5.46 -1.28
N GLN A 40 2.65 -6.33 -2.14
CA GLN A 40 1.41 -6.03 -2.87
C GLN A 40 0.18 -5.98 -1.95
N HIS A 41 -0.90 -5.39 -2.46
CA HIS A 41 -2.16 -5.23 -1.73
C HIS A 41 -3.35 -5.82 -2.50
N LEU A 42 -4.44 -6.08 -1.78
CA LEU A 42 -5.75 -6.38 -2.32
C LEU A 42 -6.67 -5.17 -2.20
N THR A 43 -7.53 -4.97 -3.19
CA THR A 43 -8.68 -4.07 -3.06
C THR A 43 -9.90 -4.88 -2.67
N LEU A 44 -10.46 -4.59 -1.51
CA LEU A 44 -11.71 -5.16 -1.03
C LEU A 44 -12.86 -4.22 -1.36
N LYS A 45 -13.98 -4.79 -1.82
CA LYS A 45 -15.20 -4.07 -2.16
C LYS A 45 -16.37 -4.58 -1.34
N ALA A 46 -17.14 -3.67 -0.76
CA ALA A 46 -18.38 -3.98 -0.06
C ALA A 46 -19.41 -2.86 -0.26
N LYS A 47 -20.68 -3.21 -0.21
CA LYS A 47 -21.78 -2.25 -0.25
C LYS A 47 -22.30 -2.00 1.17
N LEU A 48 -22.07 -0.81 1.71
CA LEU A 48 -22.44 -0.41 3.08
C LEU A 48 -23.45 0.75 3.02
N ALA A 49 -24.61 0.55 3.61
CA ALA A 49 -25.72 1.52 3.60
C ALA A 49 -26.06 2.03 2.17
N GLY A 50 -26.06 1.11 1.19
CA GLY A 50 -26.38 1.43 -0.20
C GLY A 50 -25.23 1.97 -1.05
N GLU A 51 -24.10 2.34 -0.43
CA GLU A 51 -22.93 2.88 -1.11
C GLU A 51 -21.84 1.82 -1.29
N GLU A 52 -21.26 1.75 -2.49
CA GLU A 52 -20.11 0.89 -2.76
C GLU A 52 -18.83 1.52 -2.23
N LEU A 53 -18.13 0.79 -1.38
CA LEU A 53 -16.83 1.19 -0.84
C LEU A 53 -15.74 0.23 -1.31
N ARG A 54 -14.65 0.78 -1.82
CA ARG A 54 -13.43 0.05 -2.20
C ARG A 54 -12.28 0.51 -1.32
N ARG A 55 -11.51 -0.42 -0.74
CA ARG A 55 -10.35 -0.10 0.11
C ARG A 55 -9.21 -1.07 -0.13
N CYS A 56 -8.00 -0.51 -0.20
CA CYS A 56 -6.77 -1.28 -0.34
C CYS A 56 -6.25 -1.71 1.03
N TYR A 57 -5.81 -2.97 1.11
CA TYR A 57 -5.13 -3.53 2.28
C TYR A 57 -3.94 -4.36 1.83
N SER A 58 -2.76 -4.08 2.37
CA SER A 58 -1.56 -4.83 2.05
C SER A 58 -1.69 -6.29 2.44
N ILE A 59 -1.19 -7.18 1.59
CA ILE A 59 -1.09 -8.60 1.90
C ILE A 59 -0.07 -8.73 3.04
N CYS A 60 -0.48 -9.39 4.12
CA CYS A 60 0.28 -9.37 5.38
C CYS A 60 0.92 -10.72 5.75
N ARG A 61 0.86 -11.70 4.86
CA ARG A 61 1.46 -13.02 5.04
C ARG A 61 2.24 -13.42 3.79
N ARG A 62 3.21 -14.34 3.95
CA ARG A 62 3.82 -15.01 2.82
C ARG A 62 2.79 -15.80 2.01
N ALA A 63 3.13 -16.13 0.78
CA ALA A 63 2.27 -16.95 -0.07
C ALA A 63 2.06 -18.35 0.53
N VAL A 64 0.78 -18.72 0.68
CA VAL A 64 0.33 -20.05 1.06
C VAL A 64 -0.66 -20.53 -0.01
N PRO A 65 -0.48 -21.73 -0.60
CA PRO A 65 -1.38 -22.22 -1.63
C PRO A 65 -2.84 -22.23 -1.16
N GLY A 66 -3.72 -21.61 -1.95
CA GLY A 66 -5.15 -21.56 -1.67
C GLY A 66 -5.59 -20.50 -0.64
N GLU A 67 -4.67 -19.71 -0.10
CA GLU A 67 -4.99 -18.67 0.88
C GLU A 67 -4.30 -17.34 0.56
N ILE A 68 -4.97 -16.24 0.90
CA ILE A 68 -4.39 -14.91 0.87
C ILE A 68 -4.95 -14.09 2.03
N SER A 69 -4.10 -13.34 2.73
CA SER A 69 -4.47 -12.66 3.98
C SER A 69 -4.15 -11.17 3.94
N VAL A 70 -5.07 -10.38 4.45
CA VAL A 70 -4.88 -8.95 4.71
C VAL A 70 -5.22 -8.64 6.16
N ALA A 71 -4.62 -7.59 6.73
CA ALA A 71 -5.02 -7.13 8.04
C ALA A 71 -5.61 -5.72 7.98
N VAL A 72 -6.69 -5.54 8.72
CA VAL A 72 -7.47 -4.30 8.74
C VAL A 72 -7.47 -3.72 10.15
N LYS A 73 -6.90 -2.53 10.30
CA LYS A 73 -7.01 -1.76 11.53
C LYS A 73 -8.17 -0.77 11.41
N ALA A 74 -9.11 -0.84 12.34
CA ALA A 74 -10.21 0.12 12.42
C ALA A 74 -9.67 1.51 12.77
N ILE A 75 -10.09 2.51 12.00
CA ILE A 75 -9.76 3.92 12.22
C ILE A 75 -11.01 4.69 12.63
N GLU A 76 -10.81 5.79 13.34
CA GLU A 76 -11.90 6.69 13.70
C GLU A 76 -12.58 7.24 12.44
N GLY A 77 -13.92 7.23 12.38
CA GLY A 77 -14.69 7.61 11.18
C GLY A 77 -14.62 6.62 10.01
N GLY A 78 -13.77 5.59 10.08
CA GLY A 78 -13.58 4.63 8.99
C GLY A 78 -14.75 3.67 8.85
N ARG A 79 -15.58 3.84 7.83
CA ARG A 79 -16.76 2.99 7.59
C ARG A 79 -16.39 1.55 7.24
N PHE A 80 -15.52 1.35 6.25
CA PHE A 80 -15.09 0.02 5.82
C PHE A 80 -14.24 -0.69 6.88
N SER A 81 -13.32 0.00 7.52
CA SER A 81 -12.43 -0.62 8.50
C SER A 81 -13.16 -1.07 9.78
N ARG A 82 -14.23 -0.36 10.18
CA ARG A 82 -15.11 -0.81 11.25
C ARG A 82 -15.94 -2.02 10.83
N TYR A 83 -16.56 -1.97 9.64
CA TYR A 83 -17.27 -3.11 9.07
C TYR A 83 -16.36 -4.36 9.03
N ALA A 84 -15.12 -4.20 8.59
CA ALA A 84 -14.16 -5.30 8.51
C ALA A 84 -13.86 -5.91 9.89
N ARG A 85 -13.71 -5.09 10.93
CA ARG A 85 -13.45 -5.56 12.29
C ARG A 85 -14.68 -6.17 12.96
N ASP A 86 -15.86 -5.56 12.79
CA ASP A 86 -17.02 -5.84 13.62
C ASP A 86 -17.99 -6.85 12.98
N GLU A 87 -18.07 -6.88 11.64
CA GLU A 87 -19.13 -7.59 10.94
C GLU A 87 -18.63 -8.71 10.03
N ILE A 88 -17.39 -8.62 9.46
CA ILE A 88 -16.87 -9.68 8.60
C ILE A 88 -16.58 -10.93 9.44
N LYS A 89 -17.07 -12.09 8.97
CA LYS A 89 -16.94 -13.40 9.63
C LYS A 89 -16.56 -14.47 8.62
N ALA A 90 -15.96 -15.55 9.11
CA ALA A 90 -15.71 -16.75 8.32
C ALA A 90 -17.02 -17.26 7.68
N GLY A 91 -16.92 -17.69 6.43
CA GLY A 91 -18.04 -18.12 5.60
C GLY A 91 -18.71 -17.00 4.79
N MET A 92 -18.47 -15.72 5.10
CA MET A 92 -18.93 -14.61 4.27
C MET A 92 -18.16 -14.54 2.95
N THR A 93 -18.76 -13.92 1.95
CA THR A 93 -18.15 -13.66 0.65
C THR A 93 -17.92 -12.18 0.46
N LEU A 94 -16.73 -11.80 0.00
CA LEU A 94 -16.39 -10.44 -0.37
C LEU A 94 -15.88 -10.38 -1.81
N GLU A 95 -16.13 -9.25 -2.46
CA GLU A 95 -15.54 -8.94 -3.75
C GLU A 95 -14.09 -8.47 -3.55
N VAL A 96 -13.14 -9.20 -4.10
CA VAL A 96 -11.70 -8.98 -3.94
C VAL A 96 -11.06 -8.82 -5.31
N MET A 97 -10.30 -7.74 -5.51
CA MET A 97 -9.51 -7.56 -6.73
C MET A 97 -8.22 -8.37 -6.63
N ILE A 98 -7.72 -8.82 -7.77
CA ILE A 98 -6.40 -9.48 -7.86
C ILE A 98 -5.30 -8.58 -7.27
N PRO A 99 -4.18 -9.15 -6.77
CA PRO A 99 -3.08 -8.39 -6.17
C PRO A 99 -2.56 -7.28 -7.09
N GLN A 100 -2.32 -6.11 -6.52
CA GLN A 100 -1.84 -4.91 -7.19
C GLN A 100 -0.74 -4.25 -6.37
N GLY A 101 -0.01 -3.31 -6.97
CA GLY A 101 0.98 -2.47 -6.30
C GLY A 101 2.41 -2.77 -6.72
N ASN A 102 3.25 -1.72 -6.66
CA ASN A 102 4.66 -1.77 -7.03
C ASN A 102 5.59 -1.83 -5.82
N PHE A 103 5.09 -1.48 -4.62
CA PHE A 103 5.85 -1.66 -3.39
C PHE A 103 6.08 -3.14 -3.15
N GLY A 104 7.34 -3.52 -2.94
CA GLY A 104 7.64 -4.90 -2.66
C GLY A 104 9.02 -5.30 -3.12
N TYR A 105 9.37 -6.49 -2.76
CA TYR A 105 10.64 -7.11 -3.02
C TYR A 105 10.43 -8.49 -3.63
N GLN A 106 11.23 -8.82 -4.63
CA GLN A 106 11.27 -10.16 -5.20
C GLN A 106 12.49 -10.90 -4.65
N PRO A 107 12.34 -11.78 -3.67
CA PRO A 107 13.45 -12.52 -3.08
C PRO A 107 14.18 -13.37 -4.12
N GLN A 108 15.51 -13.44 -3.99
CA GLN A 108 16.39 -14.22 -4.85
C GLN A 108 17.26 -15.16 -3.99
N PRO A 109 17.14 -16.50 -4.13
CA PRO A 109 17.79 -17.45 -3.22
C PRO A 109 19.33 -17.31 -3.10
N ALA A 110 19.99 -16.77 -4.12
CA ALA A 110 21.43 -16.54 -4.15
C ALA A 110 21.86 -15.18 -3.57
N ARG A 111 20.91 -14.32 -3.18
CA ARG A 111 21.22 -13.00 -2.62
C ARG A 111 21.57 -13.12 -1.14
N SER A 112 22.57 -12.33 -0.74
CA SER A 112 22.94 -12.13 0.67
C SER A 112 22.84 -10.64 0.95
N GLY A 113 21.66 -10.22 1.44
CA GLY A 113 21.34 -8.81 1.69
C GLY A 113 21.08 -8.52 3.17
N HIS A 114 21.37 -7.29 3.56
CA HIS A 114 20.98 -6.78 4.87
C HIS A 114 19.91 -5.69 4.68
N TYR A 115 18.68 -5.99 5.07
CA TYR A 115 17.51 -5.17 4.81
C TYR A 115 17.01 -4.47 6.07
N LEU A 116 16.45 -3.27 5.87
CA LEU A 116 15.79 -2.50 6.92
C LEU A 116 14.29 -2.40 6.66
N ALA A 117 13.48 -2.67 7.66
CA ALA A 117 12.05 -2.34 7.65
C ALA A 117 11.74 -1.34 8.75
N ILE A 118 11.13 -0.20 8.41
CA ILE A 118 10.64 0.80 9.36
C ILE A 118 9.13 0.86 9.26
N ALA A 119 8.43 0.50 10.31
CA ALA A 119 6.98 0.46 10.33
C ALA A 119 6.40 1.19 11.54
N ALA A 120 5.19 1.75 11.40
CA ALA A 120 4.40 2.21 12.55
C ALA A 120 2.93 1.78 12.41
N GLY A 121 2.38 1.23 13.51
CA GLY A 121 1.00 0.76 13.55
C GLY A 121 0.68 -0.26 12.44
N SER A 122 -0.33 0.04 11.61
CA SER A 122 -0.72 -0.85 10.50
C SER A 122 0.29 -0.90 9.34
N GLY A 123 1.29 -0.01 9.30
CA GLY A 123 2.38 -0.08 8.32
C GLY A 123 3.21 -1.36 8.41
N ILE A 124 3.05 -2.14 9.47
CA ILE A 124 3.67 -3.47 9.60
C ILE A 124 3.10 -4.48 8.60
N THR A 125 1.90 -4.26 8.05
CA THR A 125 1.22 -5.25 7.21
C THR A 125 2.01 -5.65 5.97
N PRO A 126 2.53 -4.75 5.11
CA PRO A 126 3.37 -5.15 3.99
C PRO A 126 4.74 -5.65 4.46
N MET A 127 5.27 -5.09 5.57
CA MET A 127 6.57 -5.47 6.09
C MET A 127 6.62 -6.93 6.52
N LEU A 128 5.58 -7.41 7.20
CA LEU A 128 5.54 -8.80 7.66
C LEU A 128 5.66 -9.79 6.49
N ALA A 129 4.91 -9.55 5.40
CA ALA A 129 4.98 -10.38 4.20
C ALA A 129 6.38 -10.35 3.55
N ILE A 130 7.01 -9.16 3.48
CA ILE A 130 8.36 -8.99 2.92
C ILE A 130 9.38 -9.72 3.79
N VAL A 131 9.40 -9.46 5.09
CA VAL A 131 10.37 -10.06 6.05
C VAL A 131 10.24 -11.58 6.06
N GLU A 132 9.02 -12.10 6.21
CA GLU A 132 8.76 -13.54 6.29
C GLU A 132 9.19 -14.26 5.01
N THR A 133 8.83 -13.71 3.84
CA THR A 133 9.15 -14.32 2.56
C THR A 133 10.65 -14.25 2.27
N THR A 134 11.30 -13.12 2.55
CA THR A 134 12.73 -12.93 2.29
C THR A 134 13.59 -13.83 3.18
N LEU A 135 13.33 -13.85 4.49
CA LEU A 135 14.08 -14.70 5.42
C LEU A 135 13.96 -16.20 5.09
N GLN A 136 12.81 -16.60 4.53
CA GLN A 136 12.60 -17.98 4.08
C GLN A 136 13.32 -18.29 2.76
N ALA A 137 13.28 -17.35 1.80
CA ALA A 137 13.77 -17.58 0.44
C ALA A 137 15.28 -17.30 0.27
N GLU A 138 15.85 -16.43 1.11
CA GLU A 138 17.24 -15.99 1.07
C GLU A 138 17.99 -16.43 2.35
N PRO A 139 18.66 -17.60 2.36
CA PRO A 139 19.27 -18.15 3.58
C PRO A 139 20.35 -17.26 4.20
N ASP A 140 21.06 -16.49 3.39
CA ASP A 140 22.19 -15.66 3.81
C ASP A 140 21.82 -14.19 4.05
N SER A 141 20.54 -13.82 3.88
CA SER A 141 20.06 -12.46 4.09
C SER A 141 19.57 -12.26 5.53
N ALA A 142 19.65 -11.00 5.99
CA ALA A 142 19.21 -10.58 7.32
C ALA A 142 18.27 -9.35 7.22
N PHE A 143 17.40 -9.24 8.23
CA PHE A 143 16.49 -8.10 8.41
C PHE A 143 16.68 -7.42 9.75
N THR A 144 16.64 -6.09 9.75
CA THR A 144 16.40 -5.27 10.94
C THR A 144 15.02 -4.62 10.81
N VAL A 145 14.15 -4.82 11.79
CA VAL A 145 12.80 -4.25 11.83
C VAL A 145 12.72 -3.25 12.97
N ILE A 146 12.45 -1.99 12.66
CA ILE A 146 12.16 -0.91 13.61
C ILE A 146 10.64 -0.71 13.59
N TYR A 147 9.95 -1.07 14.68
CA TYR A 147 8.50 -1.07 14.73
C TYR A 147 7.94 -0.18 15.83
N GLY A 148 7.34 0.96 15.41
CA GLY A 148 6.72 1.94 16.29
C GLY A 148 5.26 1.65 16.61
N ASN A 149 4.88 1.69 17.88
CA ASN A 149 3.51 1.54 18.37
C ASN A 149 3.23 2.49 19.54
N ARG A 150 1.96 2.63 19.96
CA ARG A 150 1.63 3.33 21.21
C ARG A 150 2.08 2.52 22.42
N SER A 151 1.77 1.23 22.41
CA SER A 151 2.12 0.27 23.46
C SER A 151 2.24 -1.13 22.90
N SER A 152 2.76 -2.07 23.69
CA SER A 152 2.84 -3.49 23.37
C SER A 152 1.46 -4.11 23.09
N GLN A 153 0.38 -3.64 23.74
CA GLN A 153 -0.99 -4.09 23.50
C GLN A 153 -1.57 -3.62 22.16
N SER A 154 -1.07 -2.53 21.61
CA SER A 154 -1.49 -2.01 20.30
C SER A 154 -0.67 -2.54 19.13
N MET A 155 0.34 -3.36 19.41
CA MET A 155 1.26 -3.94 18.44
C MET A 155 0.59 -5.08 17.68
N MET A 156 0.32 -4.86 16.38
CA MET A 156 -0.18 -5.91 15.49
C MET A 156 0.93 -6.93 15.23
N PHE A 157 0.55 -8.18 15.03
CA PHE A 157 1.45 -9.31 14.72
C PHE A 157 2.57 -9.54 15.74
N ARG A 158 2.32 -9.15 17.01
CA ARG A 158 3.31 -9.30 18.08
C ARG A 158 3.82 -10.75 18.21
N GLN A 159 2.91 -11.73 18.23
CA GLN A 159 3.27 -13.14 18.34
C GLN A 159 4.03 -13.62 17.10
N GLN A 160 3.56 -13.29 15.91
CA GLN A 160 4.18 -13.69 14.65
C GLN A 160 5.61 -13.14 14.49
N LEU A 161 5.82 -11.89 14.90
CA LEU A 161 7.17 -11.29 14.91
C LEU A 161 8.09 -11.97 15.93
N ALA A 162 7.55 -12.37 17.09
CA ALA A 162 8.30 -13.16 18.09
C ALA A 162 8.67 -14.54 17.53
N ASP A 163 7.71 -15.26 16.94
CA ASP A 163 7.92 -16.57 16.33
C ASP A 163 8.95 -16.50 15.17
N LEU A 164 8.91 -15.43 14.37
CA LEU A 164 9.93 -15.18 13.34
C LEU A 164 11.32 -14.94 13.95
N LYS A 165 11.38 -14.16 15.04
CA LYS A 165 12.64 -13.93 15.76
C LYS A 165 13.20 -15.22 16.34
N ASP A 166 12.38 -16.09 16.88
CA ASP A 166 12.78 -17.40 17.39
C ASP A 166 13.23 -18.33 16.26
N THR A 167 12.60 -18.25 15.08
CA THR A 167 12.98 -19.03 13.90
C THR A 167 14.30 -18.55 13.28
N TYR A 168 14.53 -17.23 13.29
CA TYR A 168 15.71 -16.60 12.67
C TYR A 168 16.51 -15.75 13.68
N PRO A 169 17.03 -16.33 14.78
CA PRO A 169 17.59 -15.57 15.91
C PRO A 169 18.81 -14.72 15.56
N THR A 170 19.59 -15.11 14.56
CA THR A 170 20.80 -14.39 14.10
C THR A 170 20.53 -13.50 12.89
N ARG A 171 19.44 -13.73 12.15
CA ARG A 171 19.14 -13.04 10.90
C ARG A 171 18.00 -12.01 11.00
N LEU A 172 17.23 -12.03 12.08
CA LEU A 172 16.19 -11.03 12.34
C LEU A 172 16.52 -10.25 13.59
N GLN A 173 16.72 -8.94 13.45
CA GLN A 173 16.76 -8.00 14.57
C GLN A 173 15.42 -7.28 14.65
N LEU A 174 14.80 -7.22 15.84
CA LEU A 174 13.51 -6.55 16.07
C LEU A 174 13.67 -5.48 17.14
N LEU A 175 13.42 -4.23 16.78
CA LEU A 175 13.44 -3.06 17.65
C LEU A 175 12.02 -2.50 17.79
N SER A 176 11.37 -2.76 18.93
CA SER A 176 10.05 -2.20 19.24
C SER A 176 10.18 -0.86 19.95
N ILE A 177 9.58 0.18 19.38
CA ILE A 177 9.58 1.55 19.93
C ILE A 177 8.16 1.91 20.38
N PHE A 178 7.98 2.30 21.64
CA PHE A 178 6.67 2.61 22.20
C PHE A 178 6.55 4.07 22.61
N SER A 179 5.50 4.75 22.15
CA SER A 179 5.31 6.18 22.43
C SER A 179 4.53 6.48 23.71
N GLN A 180 3.81 5.51 24.26
CA GLN A 180 2.94 5.65 25.44
C GLN A 180 3.20 4.58 26.51
N GLU A 181 4.23 3.76 26.34
CA GLU A 181 4.65 2.75 27.31
C GLU A 181 6.10 3.05 27.72
N THR A 182 6.33 3.14 29.01
CA THR A 182 7.67 3.40 29.54
C THR A 182 8.51 2.12 29.46
N LEU A 183 9.71 2.26 28.89
CA LEU A 183 10.72 1.20 28.82
C LEU A 183 11.97 1.64 29.58
N ASP A 184 12.80 0.68 29.99
CA ASP A 184 14.07 0.95 30.67
C ASP A 184 15.07 1.73 29.80
N SER A 185 14.94 1.61 28.48
CA SER A 185 15.78 2.32 27.51
C SER A 185 15.05 3.50 26.89
N ALA A 186 15.55 4.71 27.11
CA ALA A 186 15.08 5.93 26.45
C ALA A 186 15.20 5.86 24.91
N LEU A 187 16.13 5.06 24.39
CA LEU A 187 16.32 4.84 22.97
C LEU A 187 15.09 4.17 22.30
N LEU A 188 14.39 3.31 23.05
CA LEU A 188 13.21 2.58 22.56
C LEU A 188 11.88 3.23 22.97
N HIS A 189 11.92 4.41 23.61
CA HIS A 189 10.74 5.21 23.96
C HIS A 189 10.54 6.37 23.00
N GLY A 190 9.28 6.69 22.64
CA GLY A 190 8.91 7.83 21.82
C GLY A 190 8.37 7.42 20.44
N ARG A 191 8.47 8.34 19.48
CA ARG A 191 8.08 8.11 18.09
C ARG A 191 9.31 7.82 17.23
N ILE A 192 9.09 7.19 16.09
CA ILE A 192 10.11 7.09 15.04
C ILE A 192 10.05 8.41 14.26
N ASP A 193 11.16 9.15 14.30
CA ASP A 193 11.43 10.38 13.57
C ASP A 193 12.93 10.43 13.22
N GLY A 194 13.37 11.49 12.55
CA GLY A 194 14.78 11.65 12.16
C GLY A 194 15.73 11.67 13.36
N GLU A 195 15.36 12.32 14.47
CA GLU A 195 16.19 12.37 15.69
C GLU A 195 16.35 10.97 16.30
N LYS A 196 15.28 10.17 16.31
CA LYS A 196 15.32 8.78 16.77
C LYS A 196 16.25 7.93 15.92
N LEU A 197 16.18 8.04 14.58
CA LEU A 197 17.08 7.31 13.68
C LEU A 197 18.54 7.71 13.87
N HIS A 198 18.82 9.01 14.03
CA HIS A 198 20.17 9.49 14.39
C HIS A 198 20.63 8.99 15.77
N ALA A 199 19.73 8.87 16.75
CA ALA A 199 20.08 8.30 18.06
C ALA A 199 20.41 6.80 17.94
N LEU A 200 19.62 6.05 17.17
CA LEU A 200 19.88 4.63 16.87
C LEU A 200 21.20 4.45 16.11
N SER A 201 21.55 5.36 15.19
CA SER A 201 22.80 5.27 14.44
C SER A 201 24.05 5.43 15.31
N ARG A 202 23.98 6.26 16.35
CA ARG A 202 25.10 6.48 17.28
C ARG A 202 25.35 5.34 18.26
N SER A 203 24.36 4.46 18.45
CA SER A 203 24.41 3.52 19.59
C SER A 203 24.19 2.06 19.20
N LEU A 204 23.49 1.78 18.11
CA LEU A 204 22.97 0.43 17.88
C LEU A 204 23.05 -0.03 16.41
N LEU A 205 22.82 0.86 15.44
CA LEU A 205 22.68 0.51 14.03
C LEU A 205 23.63 1.31 13.15
N ASN A 206 24.24 0.64 12.18
CA ASN A 206 24.95 1.31 11.09
C ASN A 206 24.07 1.31 9.83
N PHE A 207 23.42 2.43 9.54
CA PHE A 207 22.47 2.51 8.44
C PHE A 207 23.13 2.40 7.05
N SER A 208 24.41 2.72 6.91
CA SER A 208 25.12 2.56 5.63
C SER A 208 25.38 1.09 5.24
N GLN A 209 25.11 0.14 6.13
CA GLN A 209 25.27 -1.30 5.87
C GLN A 209 23.99 -1.95 5.33
N PHE A 210 22.87 -1.24 5.27
CA PHE A 210 21.65 -1.78 4.70
C PHE A 210 21.66 -1.61 3.18
N ASP A 211 21.35 -2.69 2.48
CA ASP A 211 21.24 -2.68 1.02
C ASP A 211 19.95 -2.03 0.54
N GLU A 212 18.83 -2.26 1.24
CA GLU A 212 17.53 -1.66 0.95
C GLU A 212 16.76 -1.39 2.24
N ALA A 213 15.93 -0.34 2.22
CA ALA A 213 15.02 0.02 3.30
C ALA A 213 13.58 0.08 2.80
N PHE A 214 12.66 -0.50 3.56
CA PHE A 214 11.23 -0.48 3.32
C PHE A 214 10.54 0.29 4.45
N ILE A 215 9.77 1.32 4.10
CA ILE A 215 9.17 2.22 5.09
C ILE A 215 7.66 2.30 4.86
N CYS A 216 6.86 2.06 5.92
CA CYS A 216 5.41 2.22 5.88
C CYS A 216 4.85 2.68 7.23
N GLY A 217 4.03 3.74 7.21
CA GLY A 217 3.43 4.31 8.41
C GLY A 217 2.83 5.69 8.18
N PRO A 218 2.71 6.52 9.24
CA PRO A 218 2.26 7.90 9.12
C PRO A 218 3.16 8.72 8.17
N ALA A 219 2.56 9.60 7.36
CA ALA A 219 3.28 10.37 6.35
C ALA A 219 4.51 11.12 6.91
N ALA A 220 4.32 11.85 8.02
CA ALA A 220 5.45 12.58 8.65
C ALA A 220 6.58 11.65 9.08
N MET A 221 6.27 10.45 9.63
CA MET A 221 7.30 9.46 9.97
C MET A 221 8.08 9.00 8.73
N MET A 222 7.38 8.78 7.62
CA MET A 222 8.03 8.30 6.40
C MET A 222 8.93 9.37 5.79
N ASP A 223 8.47 10.63 5.73
CA ASP A 223 9.24 11.75 5.22
C ASP A 223 10.50 12.01 6.07
N ASP A 224 10.35 11.98 7.41
CA ASP A 224 11.46 12.10 8.35
C ASP A 224 12.46 10.93 8.21
N ALA A 225 11.95 9.70 8.10
CA ALA A 225 12.77 8.51 7.97
C ALA A 225 13.56 8.50 6.67
N GLU A 226 12.94 8.81 5.54
CA GLU A 226 13.60 8.90 4.23
C GLU A 226 14.74 9.93 4.29
N THR A 227 14.45 11.14 4.77
CA THR A 227 15.44 12.22 4.92
C THR A 227 16.60 11.79 5.80
N ALA A 228 16.32 11.18 6.96
CA ALA A 228 17.34 10.73 7.89
C ALA A 228 18.21 9.60 7.33
N LEU A 229 17.60 8.61 6.64
CA LEU A 229 18.37 7.50 6.05
C LEU A 229 19.32 7.96 4.96
N VAL A 230 18.90 8.90 4.11
CA VAL A 230 19.80 9.52 3.11
C VAL A 230 20.96 10.26 3.81
N ALA A 231 20.69 11.03 4.85
CA ALA A 231 21.71 11.72 5.64
C ALA A 231 22.65 10.76 6.39
N LEU A 232 22.19 9.55 6.71
CA LEU A 232 22.96 8.46 7.33
C LEU A 232 23.69 7.56 6.33
N GLY A 233 23.67 7.91 5.03
CA GLY A 233 24.47 7.29 3.98
C GLY A 233 23.76 6.21 3.15
N MET A 234 22.45 6.03 3.30
CA MET A 234 21.72 5.14 2.38
C MET A 234 21.46 5.83 1.04
N PRO A 235 21.64 5.12 -0.09
CA PRO A 235 21.27 5.66 -1.39
C PRO A 235 19.75 5.87 -1.50
N GLN A 236 19.32 7.00 -2.08
CA GLN A 236 17.89 7.34 -2.25
C GLN A 236 17.10 6.24 -2.97
N ASN A 237 17.70 5.64 -4.01
CA ASN A 237 17.07 4.58 -4.81
C ASN A 237 16.98 3.22 -4.09
N ALA A 238 17.61 3.09 -2.91
CA ALA A 238 17.50 1.91 -2.05
C ALA A 238 16.41 2.07 -0.97
N ILE A 239 15.69 3.20 -0.97
CA ILE A 239 14.65 3.50 0.03
C ILE A 239 13.28 3.42 -0.65
N HIS A 240 12.45 2.48 -0.18
CA HIS A 240 11.13 2.19 -0.72
C HIS A 240 10.05 2.64 0.27
N LEU A 241 9.07 3.39 -0.21
CA LEU A 241 7.99 3.96 0.61
C LEU A 241 6.63 3.38 0.19
N GLU A 242 5.85 2.86 1.15
CA GLU A 242 4.45 2.50 0.94
C GLU A 242 3.54 3.44 1.72
N ARG A 243 2.81 4.28 1.00
CA ARG A 243 1.89 5.25 1.59
C ARG A 243 0.48 4.71 1.65
N PHE A 244 -0.16 4.79 2.81
CA PHE A 244 -1.58 4.52 2.94
C PHE A 244 -2.39 5.80 2.77
N ASN A 245 -3.51 5.71 2.04
CA ASN A 245 -4.41 6.84 1.93
C ASN A 245 -5.05 7.15 3.28
N THR A 246 -4.91 8.40 3.75
CA THR A 246 -5.61 8.88 4.95
C THR A 246 -6.96 9.44 4.52
N PRO A 247 -8.09 9.05 5.15
CA PRO A 247 -9.38 9.67 4.89
C PRO A 247 -9.30 11.19 5.03
N GLY A 248 -9.75 11.93 4.04
CA GLY A 248 -9.73 13.41 4.04
C GLY A 248 -8.58 14.05 3.27
N SER A 249 -7.69 13.29 2.62
CA SER A 249 -6.78 13.85 1.62
C SER A 249 -7.61 14.25 0.39
N THR A 250 -7.93 15.53 0.27
CA THR A 250 -8.60 16.08 -0.91
C THR A 250 -7.59 16.20 -2.05
N VAL A 251 -8.01 15.81 -3.24
CA VAL A 251 -7.28 16.09 -4.47
C VAL A 251 -7.16 17.61 -4.61
N ARG A 252 -5.95 18.12 -4.73
CA ARG A 252 -5.71 19.56 -4.91
C ARG A 252 -4.98 19.77 -6.23
N HIS A 253 -5.71 20.16 -7.26
CA HIS A 253 -5.12 20.67 -8.49
C HIS A 253 -4.70 22.15 -8.31
N ALA A 254 -3.76 22.60 -9.12
CA ALA A 254 -3.47 24.02 -9.19
C ALA A 254 -4.77 24.77 -9.57
N SER A 255 -5.02 25.89 -8.92
CA SER A 255 -6.25 26.68 -9.09
C SER A 255 -6.48 27.19 -10.52
N SER A 256 -5.50 27.01 -11.41
CA SER A 256 -5.56 27.39 -12.84
C SER A 256 -6.15 26.31 -13.76
N VAL A 257 -6.41 25.09 -13.26
CA VAL A 257 -6.95 24.02 -14.09
C VAL A 257 -8.46 24.17 -14.20
N GLN A 258 -8.93 24.66 -15.35
CA GLN A 258 -10.36 24.73 -15.67
C GLN A 258 -10.70 23.54 -16.58
N ALA A 259 -11.34 22.53 -16.00
CA ALA A 259 -11.72 21.31 -16.71
C ALA A 259 -13.22 21.28 -17.08
N ASP A 260 -14.02 22.26 -16.63
CA ASP A 260 -15.45 22.33 -16.89
C ASP A 260 -15.78 22.38 -18.38
N GLY A 261 -16.67 21.51 -18.83
CA GLY A 261 -17.06 21.36 -20.22
C GLY A 261 -16.04 20.66 -21.12
N GLN A 262 -14.84 20.31 -20.62
CA GLN A 262 -13.85 19.60 -21.42
C GLN A 262 -14.26 18.14 -21.64
N THR A 263 -13.97 17.63 -22.83
CA THR A 263 -14.26 16.24 -23.21
C THR A 263 -12.98 15.41 -23.11
N VAL A 264 -13.08 14.26 -22.46
CA VAL A 264 -12.02 13.24 -22.40
C VAL A 264 -12.54 11.95 -23.00
N THR A 265 -11.77 11.34 -23.88
CA THR A 265 -12.07 10.01 -24.43
C THR A 265 -11.38 8.97 -23.57
N LEU A 266 -12.17 8.05 -22.99
CA LEU A 266 -11.69 6.88 -22.27
C LEU A 266 -11.64 5.70 -23.22
N ARG A 267 -10.49 5.04 -23.32
CA ARG A 267 -10.35 3.74 -23.98
C ARG A 267 -10.31 2.65 -22.94
N GLN A 268 -11.25 1.71 -23.03
CA GLN A 268 -11.34 0.56 -22.14
C GLN A 268 -11.98 -0.64 -22.84
N ASP A 269 -11.40 -1.85 -22.69
CA ASP A 269 -11.84 -3.08 -23.32
C ASP A 269 -11.98 -2.94 -24.85
N GLY A 270 -11.04 -2.21 -25.48
CA GLY A 270 -11.01 -1.92 -26.93
C GLY A 270 -12.10 -0.97 -27.40
N ARG A 271 -12.80 -0.28 -26.51
CA ARG A 271 -13.88 0.65 -26.83
C ARG A 271 -13.55 2.05 -26.37
N ASP A 272 -13.91 3.03 -27.17
CA ASP A 272 -13.78 4.45 -26.86
C ASP A 272 -15.13 4.99 -26.33
N ARG A 273 -15.06 5.74 -25.22
CA ARG A 273 -16.20 6.40 -24.60
C ARG A 273 -15.83 7.84 -24.28
N ALA A 274 -16.59 8.80 -24.79
CA ALA A 274 -16.43 10.19 -24.42
C ALA A 274 -17.14 10.49 -23.09
N ILE A 275 -16.46 11.24 -22.23
CA ILE A 275 -17.01 11.82 -21.00
C ILE A 275 -16.80 13.32 -20.99
N VAL A 276 -17.70 14.06 -20.36
CA VAL A 276 -17.61 15.51 -20.19
C VAL A 276 -17.41 15.82 -18.72
N LEU A 277 -16.36 16.58 -18.40
CA LEU A 277 -16.09 17.03 -17.04
C LEU A 277 -17.06 18.16 -16.67
N SER A 278 -17.45 18.21 -15.41
CA SER A 278 -18.17 19.32 -14.79
C SER A 278 -17.28 20.03 -13.77
N ALA A 279 -17.69 21.23 -13.36
CA ALA A 279 -16.97 22.02 -12.35
C ALA A 279 -16.81 21.30 -10.99
N ASP A 280 -17.70 20.35 -10.69
CA ASP A 280 -17.70 19.59 -9.45
C ASP A 280 -16.83 18.31 -9.51
N ASP A 281 -16.32 17.94 -10.69
CA ASP A 281 -15.49 16.75 -10.83
C ASP A 281 -14.05 17.05 -10.37
N GLU A 282 -13.59 16.32 -9.36
CA GLU A 282 -12.22 16.44 -8.85
C GLU A 282 -11.19 15.75 -9.75
N SER A 283 -11.64 14.87 -10.67
CA SER A 283 -10.75 14.10 -11.52
C SER A 283 -11.46 13.49 -12.74
N ILE A 284 -10.66 13.05 -13.73
CA ILE A 284 -11.16 12.26 -14.88
C ILE A 284 -11.93 11.03 -14.38
N LEU A 285 -11.45 10.35 -13.31
CA LEU A 285 -12.13 9.20 -12.72
C LEU A 285 -13.52 9.59 -12.20
N ASP A 286 -13.65 10.70 -11.49
CA ASP A 286 -14.94 11.10 -10.89
C ASP A 286 -15.95 11.45 -11.99
N ALA A 287 -15.53 12.19 -13.01
CA ALA A 287 -16.35 12.45 -14.18
C ALA A 287 -16.83 11.17 -14.89
N ALA A 288 -15.94 10.19 -15.02
CA ALA A 288 -16.24 8.91 -15.63
C ALA A 288 -17.25 8.10 -14.80
N LEU A 289 -17.04 7.99 -13.48
CA LEU A 289 -17.93 7.27 -12.56
C LEU A 289 -19.32 7.94 -12.51
N ARG A 290 -19.39 9.26 -12.45
CA ARG A 290 -20.65 10.02 -12.50
C ARG A 290 -21.46 9.70 -13.77
N GLN A 291 -20.78 9.48 -14.89
CA GLN A 291 -21.42 9.14 -16.17
C GLN A 291 -21.56 7.60 -16.36
N GLY A 292 -21.37 6.80 -15.30
CA GLY A 292 -21.61 5.37 -15.30
C GLY A 292 -20.55 4.54 -16.04
N ALA A 293 -19.30 5.03 -16.14
CA ALA A 293 -18.19 4.18 -16.57
C ALA A 293 -17.73 3.28 -15.42
N ASP A 294 -17.42 2.03 -15.72
CA ASP A 294 -16.84 1.09 -14.74
C ASP A 294 -15.32 1.02 -14.93
N LEU A 295 -14.62 1.98 -14.32
CA LEU A 295 -13.16 2.06 -14.38
C LEU A 295 -12.49 1.39 -13.18
N PRO A 296 -11.23 0.96 -13.35
CA PRO A 296 -10.42 0.47 -12.24
C PRO A 296 -10.10 1.60 -11.26
N TYR A 297 -10.47 1.45 -9.99
CA TYR A 297 -10.06 2.35 -8.92
C TYR A 297 -10.19 1.70 -7.53
N ALA A 298 -9.49 2.27 -6.55
CA ALA A 298 -9.62 1.87 -5.16
C ALA A 298 -9.42 3.02 -4.18
N CYS A 299 -8.21 3.58 -4.04
CA CYS A 299 -7.86 4.55 -2.99
C CYS A 299 -8.36 5.97 -3.25
N LYS A 300 -8.48 6.39 -4.51
CA LYS A 300 -8.72 7.77 -4.95
C LYS A 300 -7.73 8.82 -4.37
N GLY A 301 -6.56 8.38 -3.88
CA GLY A 301 -5.57 9.24 -3.22
C GLY A 301 -4.16 9.16 -3.81
N GLY A 302 -3.99 8.59 -5.01
CA GLY A 302 -2.71 8.56 -5.70
C GLY A 302 -1.70 7.52 -5.19
N VAL A 303 -2.11 6.59 -4.31
CA VAL A 303 -1.18 5.65 -3.63
C VAL A 303 -1.26 4.20 -4.12
N CYS A 304 -2.30 3.79 -4.86
CA CYS A 304 -2.51 2.36 -5.15
C CYS A 304 -2.31 1.95 -6.61
N ALA A 305 -2.04 2.89 -7.49
CA ALA A 305 -1.91 2.70 -8.94
C ALA A 305 -3.09 1.97 -9.64
N THR A 306 -4.17 1.58 -8.93
CA THR A 306 -5.30 0.83 -9.50
C THR A 306 -5.98 1.58 -10.64
N CYS A 307 -6.00 2.92 -10.59
CA CYS A 307 -6.61 3.78 -11.60
C CYS A 307 -5.59 4.27 -12.67
N LYS A 308 -4.45 3.59 -12.80
CA LYS A 308 -3.42 3.92 -13.79
C LYS A 308 -3.99 3.79 -15.21
N CYS A 309 -3.74 4.80 -16.03
CA CYS A 309 -4.05 4.81 -17.46
C CYS A 309 -2.93 5.53 -18.22
N LYS A 310 -2.86 5.34 -19.53
CA LYS A 310 -1.86 5.99 -20.38
C LYS A 310 -2.49 7.14 -21.16
N VAL A 311 -1.86 8.30 -21.15
CA VAL A 311 -2.26 9.43 -22.01
C VAL A 311 -1.77 9.13 -23.42
N LEU A 312 -2.70 8.94 -24.37
CA LEU A 312 -2.40 8.72 -25.79
C LEU A 312 -2.40 10.04 -26.57
N ARG A 313 -3.17 11.03 -26.12
CA ARG A 313 -3.30 12.34 -26.77
C ARG A 313 -3.66 13.40 -25.75
N GLY A 314 -3.16 14.61 -25.97
CA GLY A 314 -3.37 15.76 -25.11
C GLY A 314 -2.47 15.74 -23.87
N GLU A 315 -2.78 16.62 -22.94
CA GLU A 315 -2.02 16.78 -21.68
C GLU A 315 -2.99 16.79 -20.49
N VAL A 316 -2.51 16.27 -19.37
CA VAL A 316 -3.24 16.28 -18.09
C VAL A 316 -2.38 16.85 -16.97
N SER A 317 -3.04 17.46 -15.98
CA SER A 317 -2.44 17.83 -14.70
C SER A 317 -2.72 16.74 -13.68
N MET A 318 -1.69 16.14 -13.11
CA MET A 318 -1.81 15.16 -12.03
C MET A 318 -1.46 15.82 -10.69
N ALA A 319 -2.42 15.89 -9.77
CA ALA A 319 -2.28 16.59 -8.49
C ALA A 319 -1.28 15.90 -7.56
N THR A 320 -1.32 14.56 -7.52
CA THR A 320 -0.52 13.76 -6.59
C THR A 320 -0.15 12.43 -7.24
N ASN A 321 1.11 12.03 -7.07
CA ASN A 321 1.60 10.69 -7.45
C ASN A 321 2.51 10.15 -6.36
N TYR A 322 2.13 9.00 -5.78
CA TYR A 322 2.94 8.24 -4.82
C TYR A 322 3.19 6.80 -5.27
N SER A 323 2.71 6.41 -6.46
CA SER A 323 2.70 5.00 -6.87
C SER A 323 3.19 4.72 -8.28
N LEU A 324 3.32 5.73 -9.13
CA LEU A 324 3.92 5.57 -10.45
C LEU A 324 5.40 5.87 -10.38
N GLU A 325 6.20 4.98 -10.96
CA GLU A 325 7.63 5.12 -11.06
C GLU A 325 8.05 6.14 -12.15
N PRO A 326 9.28 6.67 -12.11
CA PRO A 326 9.74 7.66 -13.07
C PRO A 326 9.67 7.21 -14.54
N ASP A 327 9.92 5.93 -14.82
CA ASP A 327 9.83 5.33 -16.14
C ASP A 327 8.38 5.22 -16.63
N GLU A 328 7.42 4.94 -15.75
CA GLU A 328 6.00 4.95 -16.05
C GLU A 328 5.52 6.36 -16.39
N LEU A 329 5.93 7.37 -15.61
CA LEU A 329 5.64 8.78 -15.90
C LEU A 329 6.21 9.21 -17.25
N ALA A 330 7.48 8.85 -17.54
CA ALA A 330 8.13 9.12 -18.83
C ALA A 330 7.44 8.40 -20.01
N ALA A 331 6.84 7.23 -19.76
CA ALA A 331 6.04 6.50 -20.74
C ALA A 331 4.61 7.07 -20.93
N GLY A 332 4.22 8.11 -20.19
CA GLY A 332 2.93 8.79 -20.30
C GLY A 332 1.81 8.17 -19.45
N TYR A 333 2.14 7.37 -18.43
CA TYR A 333 1.15 6.88 -17.49
C TYR A 333 0.79 7.94 -16.46
N VAL A 334 -0.49 7.97 -16.08
CA VAL A 334 -1.05 8.88 -15.08
C VAL A 334 -2.07 8.14 -14.20
N LEU A 335 -2.41 8.74 -13.06
CA LEU A 335 -3.45 8.24 -12.17
C LEU A 335 -4.75 9.01 -12.46
N SER A 336 -5.74 8.35 -13.06
CA SER A 336 -7.00 9.01 -13.46
C SER A 336 -7.75 9.66 -12.30
N CYS A 337 -7.59 9.14 -11.06
CA CYS A 337 -8.17 9.72 -9.84
C CYS A 337 -7.47 11.00 -9.35
N GLN A 338 -6.35 11.36 -9.96
CA GLN A 338 -5.53 12.52 -9.60
C GLN A 338 -5.35 13.46 -10.79
N SER A 339 -5.98 13.19 -11.94
CA SER A 339 -5.71 13.89 -13.19
C SER A 339 -6.92 14.67 -13.68
N LEU A 340 -6.67 15.90 -14.14
CA LEU A 340 -7.61 16.75 -14.89
C LEU A 340 -7.00 17.10 -16.25
N PRO A 341 -7.80 17.23 -17.33
CA PRO A 341 -7.30 17.62 -18.64
C PRO A 341 -6.79 19.06 -18.63
N LEU A 342 -5.65 19.31 -19.31
CA LEU A 342 -5.08 20.63 -19.56
C LEU A 342 -5.37 21.12 -20.98
N THR A 343 -5.56 20.19 -21.91
CA THR A 343 -5.83 20.48 -23.32
C THR A 343 -7.18 19.88 -23.72
N ALA A 344 -7.75 20.40 -24.81
CA ALA A 344 -8.89 19.75 -25.47
C ALA A 344 -8.46 18.39 -26.08
N ASP A 345 -9.44 17.51 -26.31
CA ASP A 345 -9.22 16.21 -26.97
C ASP A 345 -8.24 15.26 -26.24
N VAL A 346 -8.28 15.20 -24.93
CA VAL A 346 -7.51 14.22 -24.16
C VAL A 346 -8.05 12.81 -24.38
N ILE A 347 -7.14 11.87 -24.68
CA ILE A 347 -7.44 10.43 -24.79
C ILE A 347 -6.61 9.70 -23.75
N VAL A 348 -7.28 8.96 -22.85
CA VAL A 348 -6.65 8.09 -21.86
C VAL A 348 -7.03 6.62 -22.09
N ASP A 349 -6.05 5.74 -21.98
CA ASP A 349 -6.17 4.32 -22.29
C ASP A 349 -5.94 3.48 -21.01
N PHE A 350 -6.98 2.76 -20.60
CA PHE A 350 -6.95 1.82 -19.48
C PHE A 350 -6.54 0.39 -19.88
N ASP A 351 -6.45 0.12 -21.20
CA ASP A 351 -6.02 -1.17 -21.73
C ASP A 351 -4.50 -1.25 -21.91
N ALA A 352 -3.81 -0.11 -21.88
CA ALA A 352 -2.37 -0.05 -22.01
C ALA A 352 -1.71 -0.86 -20.89
N LYS A 353 -1.08 -1.99 -21.26
CA LYS A 353 -0.30 -2.79 -20.30
C LYS A 353 0.92 -1.98 -19.88
N GLY A 354 1.11 -1.84 -18.56
CA GLY A 354 2.34 -1.27 -18.02
C GLY A 354 3.56 -2.06 -18.53
N MET A 355 4.71 -1.40 -18.55
CA MET A 355 5.97 -2.12 -18.75
C MET A 355 6.08 -3.17 -17.64
N ALA A 356 6.25 -4.43 -18.03
CA ALA A 356 6.31 -5.59 -17.16
C ALA A 356 7.64 -5.65 -16.42
#